data_bc8cddcd0908f0c10210a8a0a7f94bf9
#
_entry.id   bc8cddcd0908f0c10210a8a0a7f94bf9
#
_cell.length_a   1.000
_cell.length_b   1.000
_cell.length_c   1.000
_cell.angle_alpha   90.00
_cell.angle_beta   90.00
_cell.angle_gamma   90.00
#
_symmetry.space_group_name_H-M   'P 1'
#
loop_
_entity.id
_entity.type
_entity.pdbx_description
1 polymer ?
#
loop_
_entity_poly.entity_id
_entity_poly.type
_entity_poly.pdbx_seq_one_letter_code
_entity_poly.pdbx_strand_id
1 'polypeptide(L)'
;LFTRFDALVLPATQIWPFPVSWDWPREIAGQGMDSYHRWMEVVVPASLAGVPAVALPAGFGLTGLPGGVQMIGPAGGDAALLALAARYEEAIGPRAIRDPV
;
A
#
# COMPACT_ATOMS: atom_id res chain seq x y z
N LEU A 1 17.06 -8.21 5.96
CA LEU A 1 15.95 -7.38 6.44
C LEU A 1 15.13 -8.12 7.52
N PHE A 2 14.53 -9.24 7.18
CA PHE A 2 13.63 -9.99 8.07
C PHE A 2 14.34 -10.77 9.21
N THR A 3 15.65 -10.71 9.32
CA THR A 3 16.39 -11.14 10.51
C THR A 3 16.33 -10.12 11.65
N ARG A 4 15.91 -8.88 11.36
CA ARG A 4 15.86 -7.75 12.29
C ARG A 4 14.48 -7.12 12.42
N PHE A 5 13.62 -7.31 11.43
CA PHE A 5 12.30 -6.71 11.36
C PHE A 5 11.25 -7.77 11.02
N ASP A 6 10.06 -7.63 11.57
CA ASP A 6 8.94 -8.56 11.33
C ASP A 6 8.25 -8.28 10.00
N ALA A 7 8.25 -7.04 9.56
CA ALA A 7 7.66 -6.62 8.28
C ALA A 7 8.34 -5.37 7.73
N LEU A 8 8.21 -5.17 6.42
CA LEU A 8 8.49 -3.92 5.74
C LEU A 8 7.16 -3.26 5.39
N VAL A 9 7.03 -1.97 5.71
CA VAL A 9 5.81 -1.20 5.39
C VAL A 9 6.16 -0.12 4.38
N LEU A 10 5.41 -0.08 3.29
CA LEU A 10 5.54 0.91 2.22
C LEU A 10 4.14 1.48 1.89
N PRO A 11 4.04 2.62 1.21
CA PRO A 11 2.78 3.05 0.63
C PRO A 11 2.21 1.96 -0.29
N ALA A 12 0.89 1.78 -0.30
CA ALA A 12 0.25 0.83 -1.21
C ALA A 12 0.21 1.33 -2.66
N THR A 13 0.40 2.63 -2.86
CA THR A 13 0.43 3.31 -4.16
C THR A 13 1.32 4.53 -4.08
N GLN A 14 1.82 4.99 -5.23
CA GLN A 14 2.69 6.15 -5.34
C GLN A 14 1.93 7.49 -5.42
N ILE A 15 0.61 7.46 -5.49
CA ILE A 15 -0.24 8.64 -5.68
C ILE A 15 -1.56 8.48 -4.90
N TRP A 16 -2.14 9.59 -4.50
CA TRP A 16 -3.50 9.66 -3.99
C TRP A 16 -4.51 9.34 -5.11
N PRO A 17 -5.77 8.98 -4.77
CA PRO A 17 -6.79 8.72 -5.77
C PRO A 17 -6.87 9.86 -6.81
N PHE A 18 -6.93 9.51 -8.06
CA PHE A 18 -6.95 10.41 -9.21
C PHE A 18 -8.27 10.26 -9.99
N PRO A 19 -8.60 11.19 -10.90
CA PRO A 19 -9.86 11.15 -11.66
C PRO A 19 -10.06 9.83 -12.40
N VAL A 20 -11.25 9.26 -12.31
CA VAL A 20 -11.62 7.99 -12.95
C VAL A 20 -11.48 8.03 -14.48
N SER A 21 -11.47 9.22 -15.08
CA SER A 21 -11.26 9.42 -16.51
C SER A 21 -9.81 9.26 -16.96
N TRP A 22 -8.87 9.14 -16.04
CA TRP A 22 -7.47 8.89 -16.37
C TRP A 22 -7.21 7.39 -16.49
N ASP A 23 -6.46 6.98 -17.51
CA ASP A 23 -5.97 5.61 -17.64
C ASP A 23 -4.92 5.31 -16.57
N TRP A 24 -4.02 6.27 -16.34
CA TRP A 24 -3.05 6.31 -15.25
C TRP A 24 -2.51 7.74 -15.08
N PRO A 25 -1.91 8.07 -13.91
CA PRO A 25 -1.29 9.38 -13.72
C PRO A 25 -0.06 9.53 -14.62
N ARG A 26 0.04 10.67 -15.31
CA ARG A 26 1.16 10.96 -16.22
C ARG A 26 2.37 11.55 -15.52
N GLU A 27 2.16 12.11 -14.34
CA GLU A 27 3.21 12.70 -13.50
C GLU A 27 2.88 12.47 -12.03
N ILE A 28 3.90 12.16 -11.23
CA ILE A 28 3.81 12.02 -9.77
C ILE A 28 5.00 12.75 -9.16
N ALA A 29 4.74 13.72 -8.26
CA ALA A 29 5.76 14.50 -7.56
C ALA A 29 6.82 15.11 -8.50
N GLY A 30 6.40 15.62 -9.66
CA GLY A 30 7.30 16.20 -10.66
C GLY A 30 8.02 15.18 -11.55
N GLN A 31 7.79 13.89 -11.36
CA GLN A 31 8.36 12.82 -12.15
C GLN A 31 7.37 12.34 -13.21
N GLY A 32 7.76 12.38 -14.48
CA GLY A 32 6.94 11.84 -15.57
C GLY A 32 6.81 10.32 -15.49
N MET A 33 5.59 9.82 -15.65
CA MET A 33 5.30 8.39 -15.74
C MET A 33 5.25 8.00 -17.21
N ASP A 34 6.33 7.42 -17.72
CA ASP A 34 6.51 7.08 -19.13
C ASP A 34 5.82 5.79 -19.56
N SER A 35 5.33 5.00 -18.61
CA SER A 35 4.57 3.78 -18.86
C SER A 35 3.56 3.52 -17.75
N TYR A 36 2.54 2.70 -18.04
CA TYR A 36 1.56 2.27 -17.07
C TYR A 36 2.20 1.61 -15.84
N HIS A 37 3.26 0.83 -16.02
CA HIS A 37 3.92 0.12 -14.91
C HIS A 37 4.67 1.05 -13.97
N ARG A 38 5.10 2.22 -14.44
CA ARG A 38 5.92 3.12 -13.64
C ARG A 38 5.18 3.74 -12.46
N TRP A 39 3.91 4.04 -12.61
CA TRP A 39 3.15 4.63 -11.51
C TRP A 39 2.85 3.63 -10.39
N MET A 40 3.04 2.34 -10.63
CA MET A 40 2.81 1.27 -9.65
C MET A 40 4.08 0.51 -9.25
N GLU A 41 5.26 1.08 -9.49
CA GLU A 41 6.55 0.45 -9.16
C GLU A 41 6.68 0.06 -7.68
N VAL A 42 6.05 0.79 -6.77
CA VAL A 42 6.13 0.53 -5.32
C VAL A 42 5.61 -0.84 -4.91
N VAL A 43 4.74 -1.47 -5.71
CA VAL A 43 4.20 -2.81 -5.42
C VAL A 43 4.99 -3.94 -6.09
N VAL A 44 5.87 -3.61 -7.02
CA VAL A 44 6.64 -4.59 -7.80
C VAL A 44 7.65 -5.38 -6.96
N PRO A 45 8.40 -4.79 -6.01
CA PRO A 45 9.43 -5.52 -5.26
C PRO A 45 8.93 -6.76 -4.53
N ALA A 46 7.76 -6.70 -3.88
CA ALA A 46 7.19 -7.85 -3.18
C ALA A 46 6.83 -8.98 -4.15
N SER A 47 6.25 -8.63 -5.32
CA SER A 47 5.90 -9.59 -6.36
C SER A 47 7.14 -10.26 -6.96
N LEU A 48 8.19 -9.50 -7.28
CA LEU A 48 9.43 -10.04 -7.84
C LEU A 48 10.19 -10.90 -6.83
N ALA A 49 10.16 -10.54 -5.56
CA ALA A 49 10.80 -11.31 -4.50
C ALA A 49 10.02 -12.58 -4.11
N GLY A 50 8.76 -12.71 -4.54
CA GLY A 50 7.91 -13.85 -4.21
C GLY A 50 7.57 -13.93 -2.72
N VAL A 51 7.43 -12.78 -2.06
CA VAL A 51 7.11 -12.69 -0.63
C VAL A 51 5.67 -12.22 -0.41
N PRO A 52 5.05 -12.60 0.71
CA PRO A 52 3.68 -12.19 1.00
C PRO A 52 3.58 -10.69 1.25
N ALA A 53 2.50 -10.08 0.77
CA ALA A 53 2.16 -8.70 1.04
C ALA A 53 0.65 -8.56 1.29
N VAL A 54 0.27 -7.65 2.17
CA VAL A 54 -1.13 -7.30 2.46
C VAL A 54 -1.29 -5.80 2.36
N ALA A 55 -2.34 -5.35 1.67
CA ALA A 55 -2.72 -3.94 1.60
C ALA A 55 -3.72 -3.60 2.71
N LEU A 56 -3.47 -2.52 3.40
CA LEU A 56 -4.23 -2.09 4.58
C LEU A 56 -4.59 -0.60 4.47
N PRO A 57 -5.74 -0.18 5.02
CA PRO A 57 -6.08 1.23 5.05
C PRO A 57 -5.11 2.01 5.94
N ALA A 58 -4.76 3.22 5.54
CA ALA A 58 -3.90 4.12 6.29
C ALA A 58 -4.61 5.43 6.71
N GLY A 59 -5.92 5.52 6.48
CA GLY A 59 -6.71 6.71 6.76
C GLY A 59 -6.91 7.58 5.53
N PHE A 60 -7.14 8.87 5.78
CA PHE A 60 -7.54 9.83 4.74
C PHE A 60 -6.55 10.99 4.68
N GLY A 61 -6.25 11.44 3.47
CA GLY A 61 -5.43 12.63 3.25
C GLY A 61 -6.16 13.94 3.52
N LEU A 62 -5.46 15.05 3.31
CA LEU A 62 -5.99 16.40 3.54
C LEU A 62 -7.23 16.73 2.69
N THR A 63 -7.36 16.09 1.53
CA THR A 63 -8.52 16.23 0.64
C THR A 63 -9.68 15.29 0.97
N GLY A 64 -9.56 14.49 2.03
CA GLY A 64 -10.58 13.52 2.43
C GLY A 64 -10.59 12.23 1.60
N LEU A 65 -9.60 12.03 0.71
CA LEU A 65 -9.46 10.81 -0.08
C LEU A 65 -8.66 9.74 0.69
N PRO A 66 -9.00 8.45 0.53
CA PRO A 66 -8.36 7.37 1.26
C PRO A 66 -6.93 7.11 0.78
N GLY A 67 -6.08 6.68 1.72
CA GLY A 67 -4.75 6.18 1.45
C GLY A 67 -4.55 4.79 2.04
N GLY A 68 -3.57 4.07 1.53
CA GLY A 68 -3.25 2.73 1.99
C GLY A 68 -1.75 2.51 2.16
N VAL A 69 -1.43 1.49 2.92
CA VAL A 69 -0.08 0.95 3.06
C VAL A 69 -0.06 -0.51 2.63
N GLN A 70 1.10 -0.98 2.18
CA GLN A 70 1.37 -2.40 2.03
C GLN A 70 2.32 -2.85 3.13
N MET A 71 2.02 -3.99 3.72
CA MET A 71 2.86 -4.65 4.70
C MET A 71 3.39 -5.93 4.08
N ILE A 72 4.72 -6.09 4.04
CA ILE A 72 5.42 -7.14 3.34
C ILE A 72 6.13 -8.00 4.39
N GLY A 73 5.94 -9.31 4.35
CA GLY A 73 6.56 -10.27 5.26
C GLY A 73 7.62 -11.14 4.59
N PRO A 74 8.32 -11.99 5.35
CA PRO A 74 9.25 -12.95 4.80
C PRO A 74 8.54 -14.06 4.02
N ALA A 75 9.27 -14.72 3.12
CA ALA A 75 8.76 -15.87 2.38
C ALA A 75 8.23 -16.95 3.34
N GLY A 76 7.03 -17.45 3.06
CA GLY A 76 6.33 -18.43 3.91
C GLY A 76 5.74 -17.87 5.20
N GLY A 77 5.85 -16.56 5.44
CA GLY A 77 5.37 -15.89 6.64
C GLY A 77 3.93 -15.36 6.58
N ASP A 78 3.08 -15.94 5.73
CA ASP A 78 1.71 -15.46 5.48
C ASP A 78 0.87 -15.37 6.76
N ALA A 79 0.87 -16.41 7.57
CA ALA A 79 0.08 -16.45 8.81
C ALA A 79 0.54 -15.38 9.83
N ALA A 80 1.85 -15.20 9.99
CA ALA A 80 2.42 -14.19 10.88
C ALA A 80 2.12 -12.79 10.35
N LEU A 81 2.19 -12.58 9.02
CA LEU A 81 1.87 -11.31 8.39
C LEU A 81 0.38 -10.95 8.57
N LEU A 82 -0.53 -11.90 8.40
CA LEU A 82 -1.96 -11.69 8.64
C LEU A 82 -2.26 -11.37 10.11
N ALA A 83 -1.58 -12.04 11.04
CA ALA A 83 -1.72 -11.75 12.47
C ALA A 83 -1.24 -10.31 12.80
N LEU A 84 -0.14 -9.88 12.21
CA LEU A 84 0.37 -8.51 12.36
C LEU A 84 -0.58 -7.48 11.73
N ALA A 85 -1.13 -7.79 10.56
CA ALA A 85 -2.13 -6.96 9.88
C ALA A 85 -3.39 -6.78 10.73
N ALA A 86 -3.89 -7.85 11.35
CA ALA A 86 -5.04 -7.79 12.25
C ALA A 86 -4.78 -6.86 13.45
N ARG A 87 -3.60 -6.94 14.05
CA ARG A 87 -3.20 -6.01 15.12
C ARG A 87 -3.10 -4.56 14.66
N TYR A 88 -2.61 -4.35 13.44
CA TYR A 88 -2.59 -3.02 12.85
C TYR A 88 -4.00 -2.47 12.68
N GLU A 89 -4.94 -3.26 12.15
CA GLU A 89 -6.34 -2.84 11.98
C GLU A 89 -7.01 -2.48 13.31
N GLU A 90 -6.77 -3.29 14.35
CA GLU A 90 -7.24 -2.96 15.71
C GLU A 90 -6.68 -1.63 16.21
N ALA A 91 -5.39 -1.38 16.00
CA ALA A 91 -4.72 -0.17 16.46
C ALA A 91 -5.17 1.09 15.71
N ILE A 92 -5.35 1.02 14.38
CA ILE A 92 -5.78 2.15 13.57
C ILE A 92 -7.27 2.46 13.77
N GLY A 93 -8.08 1.43 14.05
CA GLY A 93 -9.48 1.52 14.39
C GLY A 93 -10.37 1.97 13.24
N PRO A 94 -11.67 2.19 13.50
CA PRO A 94 -12.67 2.49 12.46
C PRO A 94 -12.49 3.86 11.78
N ARG A 95 -11.64 4.73 12.31
CA ARG A 95 -11.38 6.05 11.72
C ARG A 95 -10.66 5.97 10.36
N ALA A 96 -10.02 4.84 10.08
CA ALA A 96 -9.33 4.62 8.81
C ALA A 96 -10.26 4.11 7.70
N ILE A 97 -11.49 3.77 8.03
CA ILE A 97 -12.46 3.18 7.13
C ILE A 97 -13.73 4.05 7.13
N ARG A 98 -14.25 4.33 5.94
CA ARG A 98 -15.55 4.98 5.74
C ARG A 98 -16.32 4.21 4.70
N ASP A 99 -17.64 4.14 4.87
CA ASP A 99 -18.50 3.57 3.84
C ASP A 99 -18.45 4.44 2.58
N PRO A 100 -18.49 3.85 1.40
CA PRO A 100 -18.65 4.59 0.15
C PRO A 100 -19.95 5.40 0.17
N VAL A 101 -19.86 6.62 -0.23
CA VAL A 101 -21.05 7.49 -0.39
C VAL A 101 -21.67 7.32 -1.75
#